data_0c06a238f7c43f9b78dec4daf9d85b38
#
_entry.id   0c06a238f7c43f9b78dec4daf9d85b38
#
_cell.length_a   1.000
_cell.length_b   1.000
_cell.length_c   1.000
_cell.angle_alpha   90.00
_cell.angle_beta   90.00
_cell.angle_gamma   90.00
#
_symmetry.space_group_name_H-M   'P 1'
#
loop_
_entity.id
_entity.type
_entity.pdbx_description
1 polymer ?
#
loop_
_entity_poly.entity_id
_entity_poly.type
_entity_poly.pdbx_seq_one_letter_code
_entity_poly.pdbx_strand_id
1 'polypeptide(L)'
;MQKARICLSFDDARKDNYTVVYPILKKYGLCATLNVTTGFVMREPEAMNAAKGYEPMTKENVIELYQSGVFEIAAHGHHHKNTQEDIKQGVEVLTDWLGEEWHNNGVGFASPYDAIGEDRFNAEKKFFEETNIVYVRGNCYLRNFWHRLYNKVLPLIVKDKERYSYCCAKQCMQSPKKRSFYRSVGTTFDTSLEFWKSVIDKAAYDGKICIFMIHSVLNPKDAMYGDKYSYDSNRFEKLCQYLIQLVDAGKIEVKTNMEIYKDGE
;
A
#
# COMPACT_ATOMS: atom_id res chain seq x y z
N MET A 1 7.62 -13.21 -21.76
CA MET A 1 6.43 -12.83 -20.97
C MET A 1 6.78 -11.57 -20.19
N GLN A 2 5.86 -10.65 -20.02
CA GLN A 2 6.07 -9.44 -19.21
C GLN A 2 6.15 -9.88 -17.74
N LYS A 3 7.19 -9.42 -17.00
CA LYS A 3 7.32 -9.69 -15.57
C LYS A 3 6.17 -9.07 -14.79
N ALA A 4 5.70 -9.77 -13.77
CA ALA A 4 4.76 -9.16 -12.84
C ALA A 4 5.44 -8.10 -11.98
N ARG A 5 4.69 -7.09 -11.55
CA ARG A 5 5.17 -6.03 -10.66
C ARG A 5 4.47 -6.16 -9.32
N ILE A 6 5.24 -6.35 -8.28
CA ILE A 6 4.75 -6.50 -6.91
C ILE A 6 5.14 -5.26 -6.12
N CYS A 7 4.17 -4.64 -5.44
CA CYS A 7 4.42 -3.53 -4.53
C CYS A 7 3.99 -3.90 -3.11
N LEU A 8 4.85 -3.59 -2.15
CA LEU A 8 4.55 -3.58 -0.73
C LEU A 8 4.21 -2.13 -0.34
N SER A 9 2.96 -1.88 0.06
CA SER A 9 2.44 -0.53 0.33
C SER A 9 2.00 -0.44 1.79
N PHE A 10 2.73 0.33 2.60
CA PHE A 10 2.51 0.47 4.04
C PHE A 10 1.73 1.73 4.34
N ASP A 11 0.69 1.62 5.18
CA ASP A 11 -0.19 2.75 5.53
C ASP A 11 0.10 3.30 6.93
N ASP A 12 -0.29 4.56 7.15
CA ASP A 12 -0.29 5.28 8.42
C ASP A 12 1.07 5.80 8.92
N ALA A 13 2.20 5.48 8.30
CA ALA A 13 3.54 5.80 8.80
C ALA A 13 3.74 5.33 10.26
N ARG A 14 3.44 4.06 10.55
CA ARG A 14 3.59 3.47 11.88
C ARG A 14 5.08 3.24 12.21
N LYS A 15 5.45 3.40 13.47
CA LYS A 15 6.84 3.30 13.95
C LYS A 15 7.51 1.98 13.59
N ASP A 16 6.77 0.87 13.59
CA ASP A 16 7.29 -0.45 13.23
C ASP A 16 7.70 -0.54 11.75
N ASN A 17 7.14 0.27 10.87
CA ASN A 17 7.61 0.33 9.49
C ASN A 17 9.06 0.87 9.41
N TYR A 18 9.47 1.73 10.34
CA TYR A 18 10.87 2.17 10.47
C TYR A 18 11.72 1.16 11.23
N THR A 19 11.25 0.65 12.39
CA THR A 19 12.08 -0.15 13.29
C THR A 19 12.16 -1.64 12.91
N VAL A 20 11.19 -2.16 12.16
CA VAL A 20 11.10 -3.58 11.76
C VAL A 20 11.16 -3.76 10.26
N VAL A 21 10.27 -3.05 9.51
CA VAL A 21 10.17 -3.26 8.05
C VAL A 21 11.41 -2.75 7.31
N TYR A 22 11.85 -1.53 7.59
CA TYR A 22 12.99 -0.91 6.90
C TYR A 22 14.27 -1.75 6.97
N PRO A 23 14.73 -2.23 8.16
CA PRO A 23 15.88 -3.12 8.23
C PRO A 23 15.73 -4.40 7.41
N ILE A 24 14.53 -5.01 7.39
CA ILE A 24 14.27 -6.22 6.62
C ILE A 24 14.36 -5.91 5.12
N LEU A 25 13.66 -4.87 4.63
CA LEU A 25 13.73 -4.50 3.21
C LEU A 25 15.15 -4.19 2.77
N LYS A 26 15.90 -3.41 3.57
CA LYS A 26 17.31 -3.08 3.30
C LYS A 26 18.18 -4.33 3.22
N LYS A 27 17.98 -5.29 4.13
CA LYS A 27 18.71 -6.58 4.13
C LYS A 27 18.53 -7.36 2.82
N TYR A 28 17.34 -7.32 2.24
CA TYR A 28 17.01 -8.06 1.02
C TYR A 28 17.09 -7.21 -0.25
N GLY A 29 17.49 -5.94 -0.18
CA GLY A 29 17.54 -5.05 -1.34
C GLY A 29 16.19 -4.81 -1.99
N LEU A 30 15.11 -4.84 -1.19
CA LEU A 30 13.74 -4.60 -1.63
C LEU A 30 13.34 -3.16 -1.38
N CYS A 31 12.39 -2.65 -2.18
CA CYS A 31 11.75 -1.36 -1.97
C CYS A 31 10.27 -1.50 -1.62
N ALA A 32 9.68 -0.41 -1.12
CA ALA A 32 8.26 -0.34 -0.78
C ALA A 32 7.72 1.09 -0.92
N THR A 33 6.42 1.27 -0.82
CA THR A 33 5.76 2.58 -0.69
C THR A 33 5.27 2.77 0.74
N LEU A 34 5.57 3.92 1.36
CA LEU A 34 5.03 4.36 2.64
C LEU A 34 4.01 5.46 2.42
N ASN A 35 2.78 5.23 2.83
CA ASN A 35 1.69 6.20 2.74
C ASN A 35 1.55 6.92 4.08
N VAL A 36 1.86 8.20 4.11
CA VAL A 36 2.05 8.97 5.34
C VAL A 36 0.81 9.78 5.69
N THR A 37 0.21 9.49 6.85
CA THR A 37 -0.76 10.37 7.51
C THR A 37 0.00 11.39 8.35
N THR A 38 0.14 12.61 7.85
CA THR A 38 1.03 13.60 8.45
C THR A 38 0.61 14.03 9.86
N GLY A 39 -0.68 14.11 10.14
CA GLY A 39 -1.19 14.41 11.47
C GLY A 39 -0.88 13.32 12.52
N PHE A 40 -0.73 12.04 12.11
CA PHE A 40 -0.22 10.99 13.00
C PHE A 40 1.23 11.26 13.39
N VAL A 41 2.08 11.57 12.41
CA VAL A 41 3.49 11.89 12.63
C VAL A 41 3.65 13.12 13.51
N MET A 42 2.81 14.14 13.33
CA MET A 42 2.76 15.35 14.15
C MET A 42 2.08 15.13 15.50
N ARG A 43 1.49 13.97 15.74
CA ARG A 43 0.75 13.61 16.98
C ARG A 43 -0.41 14.56 17.27
N GLU A 44 -1.08 15.03 16.23
CA GLU A 44 -2.25 15.90 16.37
C GLU A 44 -3.43 15.15 17.00
N PRO A 45 -4.07 15.69 18.06
CA PRO A 45 -5.12 14.97 18.79
C PRO A 45 -6.26 14.48 17.89
N GLU A 46 -6.65 15.26 16.90
CA GLU A 46 -7.72 14.91 15.97
C GLU A 46 -7.33 13.69 15.11
N ALA A 47 -6.10 13.67 14.58
CA ALA A 47 -5.59 12.58 13.79
C ALA A 47 -5.39 11.30 14.63
N MET A 48 -4.83 11.43 15.84
CA MET A 48 -4.49 10.30 16.71
C MET A 48 -5.69 9.45 17.12
N ASN A 49 -6.91 9.98 17.08
CA ASN A 49 -8.12 9.19 17.29
C ASN A 49 -8.27 8.05 16.24
N ALA A 50 -7.80 8.27 15.01
CA ALA A 50 -7.83 7.27 13.95
C ALA A 50 -6.63 6.31 13.99
N ALA A 51 -5.54 6.65 14.68
CA ALA A 51 -4.33 5.81 14.81
C ALA A 51 -4.54 4.54 15.66
N LYS A 52 -5.66 4.44 16.39
CA LYS A 52 -6.07 3.22 17.15
C LYS A 52 -5.02 2.69 18.11
N GLY A 53 -4.23 3.55 18.74
CA GLY A 53 -3.21 3.18 19.71
C GLY A 53 -1.86 2.75 19.11
N TYR A 54 -1.73 2.68 17.80
CA TYR A 54 -0.42 2.47 17.16
C TYR A 54 0.46 3.71 17.27
N GLU A 55 1.74 3.49 17.57
CA GLU A 55 2.73 4.57 17.65
C GLU A 55 3.14 4.99 16.23
N PRO A 56 3.01 6.29 15.87
CA PRO A 56 3.51 6.79 14.59
C PRO A 56 5.03 7.00 14.61
N MET A 57 5.62 7.07 13.44
CA MET A 57 6.99 7.55 13.22
C MET A 57 7.16 9.00 13.68
N THR A 58 8.42 9.47 13.72
CA THR A 58 8.72 10.89 13.76
C THR A 58 8.91 11.45 12.35
N LYS A 59 8.89 12.79 12.21
CA LYS A 59 9.24 13.48 10.96
C LYS A 59 10.61 13.05 10.44
N GLU A 60 11.59 12.97 11.32
CA GLU A 60 12.96 12.58 10.99
C GLU A 60 13.03 11.16 10.42
N ASN A 61 12.23 10.23 10.96
CA ASN A 61 12.15 8.87 10.41
C ASN A 61 11.61 8.87 8.99
N VAL A 62 10.56 9.67 8.71
CA VAL A 62 9.99 9.79 7.35
C VAL A 62 11.03 10.34 6.38
N ILE A 63 11.76 11.40 6.78
CA ILE A 63 12.83 12.01 5.96
C ILE A 63 13.95 11.00 5.70
N GLU A 64 14.41 10.26 6.72
CA GLU A 64 15.44 9.24 6.55
C GLU A 64 15.00 8.13 5.59
N LEU A 65 13.76 7.65 5.71
CA LEU A 65 13.21 6.62 4.80
C LEU A 65 13.19 7.12 3.35
N TYR A 66 12.78 8.36 3.12
CA TYR A 66 12.82 8.98 1.79
C TYR A 66 14.25 9.04 1.24
N GLN A 67 15.20 9.57 2.03
CA GLN A 67 16.59 9.72 1.63
C GLN A 67 17.31 8.37 1.41
N SER A 68 16.83 7.31 2.06
CA SER A 68 17.41 5.96 1.91
C SER A 68 17.18 5.36 0.51
N GLY A 69 16.21 5.84 -0.24
CA GLY A 69 15.79 5.27 -1.51
C GLY A 69 15.09 3.90 -1.39
N VAL A 70 14.89 3.38 -0.17
CA VAL A 70 14.17 2.13 0.06
C VAL A 70 12.66 2.34 0.01
N PHE A 71 12.19 3.51 0.46
CA PHE A 71 10.78 3.87 0.43
C PHE A 71 10.48 5.03 -0.51
N GLU A 72 9.51 4.84 -1.38
CA GLU A 72 8.72 5.94 -1.89
C GLU A 72 7.86 6.48 -0.76
N ILE A 73 7.79 7.81 -0.61
CA ILE A 73 6.85 8.46 0.29
C ILE A 73 5.65 8.96 -0.50
N ALA A 74 4.47 8.51 -0.12
CA ALA A 74 3.18 8.92 -0.69
C ALA A 74 2.28 9.52 0.40
N ALA A 75 1.31 10.34 0.01
CA ALA A 75 0.37 10.96 0.94
C ALA A 75 -0.76 10.00 1.33
N HIS A 76 -1.26 10.16 2.58
CA HIS A 76 -2.40 9.39 3.12
C HIS A 76 -3.39 10.29 3.90
N GLY A 77 -3.53 11.55 3.46
CA GLY A 77 -4.27 12.59 4.14
C GLY A 77 -3.52 13.17 5.35
N HIS A 78 -4.02 14.27 5.88
CA HIS A 78 -3.46 14.88 7.09
C HIS A 78 -4.07 14.26 8.35
N HIS A 79 -5.40 14.26 8.47
CA HIS A 79 -6.13 13.65 9.58
C HIS A 79 -6.75 12.29 9.22
N HIS A 80 -6.16 11.58 8.24
CA HIS A 80 -6.65 10.30 7.75
C HIS A 80 -8.08 10.39 7.16
N LYS A 81 -8.37 11.49 6.44
CA LYS A 81 -9.64 11.74 5.75
C LYS A 81 -9.46 11.76 4.23
N ASN A 82 -10.60 11.76 3.52
CA ASN A 82 -10.62 11.81 2.06
C ASN A 82 -11.25 13.12 1.55
N THR A 83 -11.34 14.19 2.35
CA THR A 83 -11.76 15.50 1.84
C THR A 83 -10.60 16.13 1.06
N GLN A 84 -10.92 16.98 0.09
CA GLN A 84 -9.89 17.64 -0.72
C GLN A 84 -8.96 18.50 0.15
N GLU A 85 -9.50 19.15 1.19
CA GLU A 85 -8.73 19.94 2.15
C GLU A 85 -7.72 19.08 2.91
N ASP A 86 -8.15 17.92 3.41
CA ASP A 86 -7.29 17.01 4.18
C ASP A 86 -6.19 16.40 3.31
N ILE A 87 -6.53 16.02 2.08
CA ILE A 87 -5.56 15.51 1.10
C ILE A 87 -4.52 16.58 0.77
N LYS A 88 -4.97 17.80 0.43
CA LYS A 88 -4.12 18.93 0.10
C LYS A 88 -3.18 19.29 1.26
N GLN A 89 -3.71 19.39 2.47
CA GLN A 89 -2.92 19.66 3.68
C GLN A 89 -1.83 18.59 3.90
N GLY A 90 -2.18 17.31 3.71
CA GLY A 90 -1.21 16.21 3.81
C GLY A 90 -0.06 16.34 2.80
N VAL A 91 -0.37 16.74 1.55
CA VAL A 91 0.63 16.98 0.50
C VAL A 91 1.50 18.19 0.83
N GLU A 92 0.91 19.30 1.28
CA GLU A 92 1.64 20.52 1.66
C GLU A 92 2.64 20.25 2.80
N VAL A 93 2.22 19.53 3.85
CA VAL A 93 3.08 19.16 4.97
C VAL A 93 4.22 18.24 4.51
N LEU A 94 3.96 17.28 3.64
CA LEU A 94 5.02 16.41 3.08
C LEU A 94 5.98 17.21 2.19
N THR A 95 5.48 18.18 1.42
CA THR A 95 6.32 19.07 0.61
C THR A 95 7.26 19.89 1.50
N ASP A 96 6.77 20.43 2.64
CA ASP A 96 7.62 21.11 3.63
C ASP A 96 8.71 20.20 4.20
N TRP A 97 8.42 18.92 4.41
CA TRP A 97 9.39 17.99 4.99
C TRP A 97 10.41 17.45 4.00
N LEU A 98 9.98 17.17 2.77
CA LEU A 98 10.76 16.44 1.77
C LEU A 98 11.30 17.34 0.66
N GLY A 99 10.81 18.57 0.56
CA GLY A 99 11.22 19.57 -0.41
C GLY A 99 10.40 19.56 -1.71
N GLU A 100 10.52 20.66 -2.44
CA GLU A 100 9.81 20.88 -3.73
C GLU A 100 10.15 19.83 -4.79
N GLU A 101 11.36 19.28 -4.76
CA GLU A 101 11.75 18.24 -5.70
C GLU A 101 10.88 16.98 -5.56
N TRP A 102 10.57 16.56 -4.31
CA TRP A 102 9.65 15.45 -4.06
C TRP A 102 8.28 15.73 -4.67
N HIS A 103 7.72 16.92 -4.43
CA HIS A 103 6.43 17.33 -4.97
C HIS A 103 6.45 17.35 -6.51
N ASN A 104 7.47 17.99 -7.12
CA ASN A 104 7.57 18.16 -8.57
C ASN A 104 7.77 16.86 -9.33
N ASN A 105 8.32 15.83 -8.70
CA ASN A 105 8.47 14.48 -9.29
C ASN A 105 7.15 13.70 -9.36
N GLY A 106 6.05 14.29 -8.88
CA GLY A 106 4.72 13.70 -8.79
C GLY A 106 4.47 13.03 -7.43
N VAL A 107 3.26 13.20 -6.90
CA VAL A 107 2.84 12.70 -5.59
C VAL A 107 1.98 11.46 -5.76
N GLY A 108 2.28 10.40 -5.01
CA GLY A 108 1.38 9.28 -4.83
C GLY A 108 0.37 9.55 -3.71
N PHE A 109 -0.85 9.05 -3.83
CA PHE A 109 -1.84 9.13 -2.77
C PHE A 109 -2.50 7.77 -2.52
N ALA A 110 -2.52 7.34 -1.27
CA ALA A 110 -3.34 6.22 -0.83
C ALA A 110 -4.59 6.75 -0.11
N SER A 111 -5.75 6.22 -0.49
CA SER A 111 -7.02 6.66 0.10
C SER A 111 -7.23 6.06 1.48
N PRO A 112 -7.34 6.85 2.55
CA PRO A 112 -7.81 6.36 3.85
C PRO A 112 -9.05 5.49 3.74
N TYR A 113 -9.05 4.34 4.45
CA TYR A 113 -10.16 3.37 4.43
C TYR A 113 -10.51 2.81 3.04
N ASP A 114 -9.63 2.93 2.04
CA ASP A 114 -9.94 2.61 0.64
C ASP A 114 -11.25 3.26 0.14
N ALA A 115 -11.59 4.45 0.60
CA ALA A 115 -12.89 5.06 0.35
C ALA A 115 -13.03 5.69 -1.04
N ILE A 116 -11.91 6.09 -1.67
CA ILE A 116 -11.94 6.60 -3.04
C ILE A 116 -11.97 5.44 -4.02
N GLY A 117 -13.03 5.39 -4.83
CA GLY A 117 -13.14 4.48 -5.97
C GLY A 117 -12.73 5.17 -7.28
N GLU A 118 -12.57 4.38 -8.33
CA GLU A 118 -12.17 4.87 -9.66
C GLU A 118 -13.14 5.92 -10.22
N ASP A 119 -14.46 5.79 -9.92
CA ASP A 119 -15.47 6.76 -10.35
C ASP A 119 -15.23 8.14 -9.71
N ARG A 120 -14.98 8.16 -8.39
CA ARG A 120 -14.68 9.40 -7.66
C ARG A 120 -13.34 10.00 -8.11
N PHE A 121 -12.32 9.16 -8.29
CA PHE A 121 -11.03 9.59 -8.82
C PHE A 121 -11.19 10.31 -10.16
N ASN A 122 -11.97 9.75 -11.08
CA ASN A 122 -12.23 10.35 -12.39
C ASN A 122 -13.06 11.65 -12.28
N ALA A 123 -14.03 11.72 -11.38
CA ALA A 123 -14.84 12.90 -11.13
C ALA A 123 -14.03 14.07 -10.52
N GLU A 124 -13.04 13.75 -9.68
CA GLU A 124 -12.18 14.73 -9.00
C GLU A 124 -10.78 14.88 -9.68
N LYS A 125 -10.64 14.43 -10.93
CA LYS A 125 -9.36 14.39 -11.64
C LYS A 125 -8.63 15.75 -11.63
N LYS A 126 -9.36 16.84 -11.84
CA LYS A 126 -8.80 18.20 -11.83
C LYS A 126 -8.15 18.53 -10.47
N PHE A 127 -8.77 18.17 -9.34
CA PHE A 127 -8.21 18.37 -8.02
C PHE A 127 -6.89 17.60 -7.84
N PHE A 128 -6.84 16.32 -8.27
CA PHE A 128 -5.62 15.51 -8.19
C PHE A 128 -4.50 16.08 -9.08
N GLU A 129 -4.83 16.60 -10.27
CA GLU A 129 -3.87 17.27 -11.14
C GLU A 129 -3.34 18.58 -10.49
N GLU A 130 -4.20 19.40 -9.89
CA GLU A 130 -3.83 20.65 -9.22
C GLU A 130 -2.95 20.41 -7.97
N THR A 131 -3.07 19.28 -7.32
CA THR A 131 -2.24 18.87 -6.17
C THR A 131 -1.03 18.04 -6.58
N ASN A 132 -0.76 17.92 -7.88
CA ASN A 132 0.28 17.09 -8.48
C ASN A 132 0.22 15.61 -8.04
N ILE A 133 -0.98 15.12 -7.69
CA ILE A 133 -1.19 13.70 -7.39
C ILE A 133 -1.33 12.95 -8.71
N VAL A 134 -0.32 12.16 -9.05
CA VAL A 134 -0.21 11.46 -10.34
C VAL A 134 -0.85 10.07 -10.31
N TYR A 135 -0.95 9.46 -9.15
CA TYR A 135 -1.69 8.21 -8.97
C TYR A 135 -2.43 8.17 -7.61
N VAL A 136 -3.53 7.42 -7.59
CA VAL A 136 -4.29 7.11 -6.38
C VAL A 136 -4.38 5.60 -6.19
N ARG A 137 -4.00 5.09 -5.01
CA ARG A 137 -4.34 3.74 -4.54
C ARG A 137 -5.63 3.83 -3.71
N GLY A 138 -6.66 3.17 -4.15
CA GLY A 138 -7.98 3.25 -3.53
C GLY A 138 -8.71 1.92 -3.48
N ASN A 139 -10.02 1.98 -3.54
CA ASN A 139 -10.90 0.84 -3.31
C ASN A 139 -10.56 -0.39 -4.17
N CYS A 140 -10.32 -1.51 -3.49
CA CYS A 140 -10.02 -2.79 -4.13
C CYS A 140 -11.25 -3.48 -4.77
N TYR A 141 -12.46 -2.99 -4.51
CA TYR A 141 -13.68 -3.61 -5.03
C TYR A 141 -14.17 -2.94 -6.30
N LEU A 142 -14.25 -3.72 -7.38
CA LEU A 142 -14.92 -3.28 -8.59
C LEU A 142 -16.42 -3.07 -8.28
N ARG A 143 -16.92 -1.84 -8.48
CA ARG A 143 -18.31 -1.48 -8.14
C ARG A 143 -19.35 -1.77 -9.23
N ASN A 144 -18.98 -2.40 -10.36
CA ASN A 144 -19.95 -2.74 -11.38
C ASN A 144 -20.95 -3.81 -10.89
N PHE A 145 -22.11 -3.86 -11.52
CA PHE A 145 -23.21 -4.77 -11.15
C PHE A 145 -22.75 -6.25 -11.06
N TRP A 146 -21.98 -6.72 -12.02
CA TRP A 146 -21.51 -8.10 -12.09
C TRP A 146 -20.55 -8.46 -10.96
N HIS A 147 -19.65 -7.56 -10.58
CA HIS A 147 -18.77 -7.78 -9.44
C HIS A 147 -19.50 -7.76 -8.09
N ARG A 148 -20.53 -6.90 -7.97
CA ARG A 148 -21.42 -6.93 -6.79
C ARG A 148 -22.16 -8.25 -6.67
N LEU A 149 -22.70 -8.74 -7.78
CA LEU A 149 -23.35 -10.04 -7.83
C LEU A 149 -22.38 -11.17 -7.53
N TYR A 150 -21.21 -11.17 -8.17
CA TYR A 150 -20.15 -12.14 -7.92
C TYR A 150 -19.75 -12.18 -6.43
N ASN A 151 -19.49 -11.03 -5.81
CA ASN A 151 -19.12 -10.95 -4.39
C ASN A 151 -20.27 -11.35 -3.44
N LYS A 152 -21.52 -11.27 -3.86
CA LYS A 152 -22.66 -11.80 -3.09
C LYS A 152 -22.82 -13.31 -3.21
N VAL A 153 -22.54 -13.86 -4.39
CA VAL A 153 -22.67 -15.29 -4.68
C VAL A 153 -21.44 -16.10 -4.23
N LEU A 154 -20.26 -15.51 -4.35
CA LEU A 154 -18.99 -16.16 -4.04
C LEU A 154 -18.94 -16.80 -2.64
N PRO A 155 -19.39 -16.14 -1.53
CA PRO A 155 -19.40 -16.75 -0.20
C PRO A 155 -20.33 -17.94 -0.07
N LEU A 156 -21.36 -18.04 -0.91
CA LEU A 156 -22.30 -19.15 -0.92
C LEU A 156 -21.68 -20.41 -1.54
N ILE A 157 -20.76 -20.24 -2.49
CA ILE A 157 -20.12 -21.32 -3.25
C ILE A 157 -18.76 -21.68 -2.62
N VAL A 158 -17.96 -20.68 -2.23
CA VAL A 158 -16.63 -20.86 -1.68
C VAL A 158 -16.68 -20.66 -0.16
N LYS A 159 -16.84 -21.75 0.57
CA LYS A 159 -16.95 -21.73 2.05
C LYS A 159 -15.57 -21.66 2.73
N ASP A 160 -14.51 -22.09 2.05
CA ASP A 160 -13.15 -21.98 2.53
C ASP A 160 -12.68 -20.51 2.53
N LYS A 161 -12.28 -20.01 3.71
CA LYS A 161 -11.92 -18.59 3.94
C LYS A 161 -10.72 -18.16 3.09
N GLU A 162 -9.72 -19.02 2.97
CA GLU A 162 -8.49 -18.69 2.25
C GLU A 162 -8.74 -18.65 0.74
N ARG A 163 -9.46 -19.64 0.22
CA ARG A 163 -9.88 -19.67 -1.18
C ARG A 163 -10.79 -18.48 -1.54
N TYR A 164 -11.69 -18.08 -0.65
CA TYR A 164 -12.51 -16.89 -0.83
C TYR A 164 -11.62 -15.64 -0.92
N SER A 165 -10.68 -15.47 0.04
CA SER A 165 -9.75 -14.34 0.04
C SER A 165 -8.89 -14.30 -1.23
N TYR A 166 -8.43 -15.45 -1.71
CA TYR A 166 -7.70 -15.56 -2.98
C TYR A 166 -8.53 -15.12 -4.18
N CYS A 167 -9.80 -15.51 -4.25
CA CYS A 167 -10.72 -15.06 -5.31
C CYS A 167 -10.93 -13.55 -5.29
N CYS A 168 -11.00 -12.94 -4.09
CA CYS A 168 -11.08 -11.49 -3.94
C CYS A 168 -9.76 -10.80 -4.35
N ALA A 169 -8.62 -11.32 -3.94
CA ALA A 169 -7.30 -10.78 -4.29
C ALA A 169 -7.07 -10.73 -5.80
N LYS A 170 -7.52 -11.74 -6.54
CA LYS A 170 -7.43 -11.77 -8.01
C LYS A 170 -8.13 -10.58 -8.69
N GLN A 171 -9.18 -10.03 -8.08
CA GLN A 171 -9.90 -8.85 -8.59
C GLN A 171 -9.08 -7.56 -8.42
N CYS A 172 -8.11 -7.55 -7.51
CA CYS A 172 -7.22 -6.41 -7.27
C CYS A 172 -6.02 -6.40 -8.23
N MET A 173 -5.68 -7.54 -8.83
CA MET A 173 -4.59 -7.63 -9.81
C MET A 173 -4.93 -6.85 -11.07
N GLN A 174 -4.02 -6.00 -11.51
CA GLN A 174 -4.25 -5.10 -12.64
C GLN A 174 -3.29 -5.39 -13.80
N SER A 175 -3.76 -5.14 -15.02
CA SER A 175 -2.89 -5.19 -16.20
C SER A 175 -1.82 -4.11 -16.13
N PRO A 176 -0.58 -4.36 -16.57
CA PRO A 176 0.52 -3.38 -16.57
C PRO A 176 0.40 -2.35 -17.71
N LYS A 177 -0.80 -1.80 -17.92
CA LYS A 177 -1.05 -0.67 -18.82
C LYS A 177 -0.98 0.62 -18.02
N LYS A 178 -0.66 1.74 -18.70
CA LYS A 178 -0.71 3.08 -18.09
C LYS A 178 -2.02 3.31 -17.36
N ARG A 179 -1.93 3.70 -16.11
CA ARG A 179 -3.07 4.05 -15.27
C ARG A 179 -2.64 4.94 -14.10
N SER A 180 -3.56 5.71 -13.61
CA SER A 180 -3.38 6.55 -12.42
C SER A 180 -4.26 6.10 -11.24
N PHE A 181 -4.98 4.98 -11.38
CA PHE A 181 -5.78 4.41 -10.29
C PHE A 181 -5.41 2.95 -10.05
N TYR A 182 -4.98 2.66 -8.82
CA TYR A 182 -4.54 1.33 -8.39
C TYR A 182 -5.43 0.74 -7.31
N ARG A 183 -5.49 -0.60 -7.30
CA ARG A 183 -6.18 -1.40 -6.28
C ARG A 183 -5.17 -2.23 -5.52
N SER A 184 -5.46 -2.48 -4.24
CA SER A 184 -4.58 -3.25 -3.38
C SER A 184 -5.27 -4.46 -2.74
N VAL A 185 -4.47 -5.44 -2.36
CA VAL A 185 -4.87 -6.60 -1.57
C VAL A 185 -4.56 -6.28 -0.11
N GLY A 186 -5.59 -6.23 0.73
CA GLY A 186 -5.41 -5.96 2.16
C GLY A 186 -4.76 -7.13 2.90
N THR A 187 -3.86 -6.84 3.81
CA THR A 187 -3.19 -7.77 4.70
C THR A 187 -3.72 -7.62 6.12
N THR A 188 -3.99 -8.74 6.78
CA THR A 188 -4.41 -8.81 8.19
C THR A 188 -3.53 -9.81 8.92
N PHE A 189 -3.62 -9.85 10.26
CA PHE A 189 -2.87 -10.80 11.08
C PHE A 189 -3.11 -12.26 10.68
N ASP A 190 -4.34 -12.59 10.28
CA ASP A 190 -4.73 -13.94 9.85
C ASP A 190 -4.24 -14.30 8.44
N THR A 191 -3.65 -13.37 7.69
CA THR A 191 -3.17 -13.62 6.34
C THR A 191 -2.00 -14.60 6.38
N SER A 192 -2.15 -15.78 5.77
CA SER A 192 -1.10 -16.80 5.76
C SER A 192 0.03 -16.45 4.78
N LEU A 193 1.22 -17.00 5.00
CA LEU A 193 2.32 -16.88 4.03
C LEU A 193 1.99 -17.58 2.71
N GLU A 194 1.29 -18.71 2.78
CA GLU A 194 0.83 -19.48 1.63
C GLU A 194 -0.16 -18.68 0.77
N PHE A 195 -1.06 -17.93 1.43
CA PHE A 195 -1.95 -17.01 0.71
C PHE A 195 -1.15 -15.96 -0.07
N TRP A 196 -0.15 -15.31 0.56
CA TRP A 196 0.71 -14.35 -0.12
C TRP A 196 1.41 -14.97 -1.33
N LYS A 197 2.03 -16.14 -1.15
CA LYS A 197 2.72 -16.86 -2.22
C LYS A 197 1.79 -17.17 -3.38
N SER A 198 0.60 -17.72 -3.11
CA SER A 198 -0.36 -18.07 -4.16
C SER A 198 -0.85 -16.83 -4.95
N VAL A 199 -1.02 -15.68 -4.28
CA VAL A 199 -1.37 -14.43 -4.95
C VAL A 199 -0.23 -13.91 -5.82
N ILE A 200 1.01 -13.95 -5.30
CA ILE A 200 2.22 -13.52 -6.04
C ILE A 200 2.46 -14.44 -7.24
N ASP A 201 2.36 -15.76 -7.06
CA ASP A 201 2.53 -16.74 -8.15
C ASP A 201 1.52 -16.54 -9.25
N LYS A 202 0.27 -16.22 -8.88
CA LYS A 202 -0.77 -15.89 -9.85
C LYS A 202 -0.47 -14.59 -10.60
N ALA A 203 -0.01 -13.57 -9.90
CA ALA A 203 0.42 -12.32 -10.53
C ALA A 203 1.59 -12.56 -11.49
N ALA A 204 2.59 -13.35 -11.06
CA ALA A 204 3.75 -13.72 -11.86
C ALA A 204 3.35 -14.51 -13.14
N TYR A 205 2.45 -15.48 -13.01
CA TYR A 205 1.94 -16.26 -14.14
C TYR A 205 1.20 -15.39 -15.16
N ASP A 206 0.39 -14.44 -14.68
CA ASP A 206 -0.44 -13.56 -15.53
C ASP A 206 0.32 -12.29 -16.02
N GLY A 207 1.54 -12.02 -15.54
CA GLY A 207 2.29 -10.79 -15.83
C GLY A 207 1.58 -9.52 -15.34
N LYS A 208 0.96 -9.56 -14.14
CA LYS A 208 0.13 -8.47 -13.62
C LYS A 208 0.80 -7.65 -12.52
N ILE A 209 0.24 -6.46 -12.27
CA ILE A 209 0.53 -5.64 -11.11
C ILE A 209 -0.28 -6.19 -9.92
N CYS A 210 0.37 -6.36 -8.77
CA CYS A 210 -0.27 -6.67 -7.51
C CYS A 210 0.33 -5.82 -6.40
N ILE A 211 -0.51 -5.02 -5.75
CA ILE A 211 -0.13 -4.14 -4.64
C ILE A 211 -0.70 -4.73 -3.36
N PHE A 212 0.13 -4.94 -2.36
CA PHE A 212 -0.26 -5.41 -1.05
C PHE A 212 -0.32 -4.23 -0.07
N MET A 213 -1.50 -3.98 0.49
CA MET A 213 -1.71 -3.00 1.55
C MET A 213 -1.41 -3.64 2.90
N ILE A 214 -0.45 -3.08 3.59
CA ILE A 214 0.02 -3.53 4.90
C ILE A 214 -0.02 -2.32 5.85
N HIS A 215 -0.28 -2.54 7.13
CA HIS A 215 -0.18 -1.47 8.11
C HIS A 215 1.05 -1.69 9.00
N SER A 216 0.96 -2.55 10.01
CA SER A 216 2.06 -2.85 10.93
C SER A 216 2.70 -4.21 10.67
N VAL A 217 4.00 -4.29 10.93
CA VAL A 217 4.74 -5.55 11.02
C VAL A 217 5.38 -5.64 12.39
N LEU A 218 4.86 -6.51 13.25
CA LEU A 218 5.17 -6.54 14.67
C LEU A 218 5.90 -7.83 15.08
N ASN A 219 6.78 -7.68 16.06
CA ASN A 219 7.39 -8.84 16.73
C ASN A 219 6.40 -9.43 17.76
N PRO A 220 6.50 -10.71 18.09
CA PRO A 220 5.61 -11.36 19.07
C PRO A 220 5.56 -10.72 20.47
N LYS A 221 6.52 -9.85 20.80
CA LYS A 221 6.60 -9.14 22.08
C LYS A 221 5.93 -7.77 22.07
N ASP A 222 5.52 -7.28 20.92
CA ASP A 222 4.90 -5.96 20.77
C ASP A 222 3.46 -5.98 21.33
N ALA A 223 3.06 -4.92 22.01
CA ALA A 223 1.76 -4.84 22.69
C ALA A 223 0.56 -5.00 21.74
N MET A 224 0.70 -4.56 20.49
CA MET A 224 -0.33 -4.65 19.45
C MET A 224 -0.21 -5.90 18.57
N TYR A 225 0.69 -6.84 18.93
CA TYR A 225 0.83 -8.09 18.18
C TYR A 225 -0.46 -8.91 18.25
N GLY A 226 -0.92 -9.37 17.09
CA GLY A 226 -2.18 -10.09 16.95
C GLY A 226 -3.40 -9.21 16.66
N ASP A 227 -3.25 -7.87 16.67
CA ASP A 227 -4.30 -6.99 16.20
C ASP A 227 -4.56 -7.21 14.70
N LYS A 228 -5.80 -6.97 14.27
CA LYS A 228 -6.23 -7.16 12.88
C LYS A 228 -5.33 -6.46 11.86
N TYR A 229 -4.81 -5.29 12.20
CA TYR A 229 -3.98 -4.46 11.31
C TYR A 229 -2.47 -4.69 11.51
N SER A 230 -2.09 -5.76 12.23
CA SER A 230 -0.70 -6.19 12.35
C SER A 230 -0.39 -7.37 11.42
N TYR A 231 0.88 -7.63 11.18
CA TYR A 231 1.41 -8.81 10.52
C TYR A 231 2.63 -9.31 11.28
N ASP A 232 2.88 -10.61 11.30
CA ASP A 232 4.01 -11.20 12.01
C ASP A 232 5.34 -10.92 11.30
N SER A 233 6.34 -10.41 12.03
CA SER A 233 7.64 -10.04 11.46
C SER A 233 8.41 -11.22 10.86
N ASN A 234 8.33 -12.41 11.44
CA ASN A 234 8.99 -13.59 10.90
C ASN A 234 8.30 -14.06 9.61
N ARG A 235 6.97 -13.96 9.53
CA ARG A 235 6.24 -14.24 8.29
C ARG A 235 6.58 -13.22 7.20
N PHE A 236 6.71 -11.93 7.59
CA PHE A 236 7.11 -10.88 6.67
C PHE A 236 8.52 -11.10 6.12
N GLU A 237 9.48 -11.47 6.96
CA GLU A 237 10.84 -11.78 6.50
C GLU A 237 10.86 -12.98 5.55
N LYS A 238 10.10 -14.05 5.83
CA LYS A 238 9.94 -15.18 4.92
C LYS A 238 9.29 -14.79 3.59
N LEU A 239 8.38 -13.82 3.61
CA LEU A 239 7.80 -13.26 2.39
C LEU A 239 8.87 -12.52 1.57
N CYS A 240 9.72 -11.68 2.20
CA CYS A 240 10.82 -11.01 1.53
C CYS A 240 11.80 -12.01 0.90
N GLN A 241 12.16 -13.09 1.60
CA GLN A 241 12.98 -14.17 1.04
C GLN A 241 12.34 -14.80 -0.20
N TYR A 242 11.03 -15.03 -0.16
CA TYR A 242 10.31 -15.57 -1.30
C TYR A 242 10.28 -14.61 -2.50
N LEU A 243 10.08 -13.31 -2.25
CA LEU A 243 10.10 -12.29 -3.29
C LEU A 243 11.47 -12.27 -4.00
N ILE A 244 12.58 -12.29 -3.26
CA ILE A 244 13.93 -12.32 -3.84
C ILE A 244 14.14 -13.58 -4.70
N GLN A 245 13.71 -14.75 -4.25
CA GLN A 245 13.79 -15.97 -5.07
C GLN A 245 13.10 -15.81 -6.44
N LEU A 246 11.95 -15.13 -6.46
CA LEU A 246 11.22 -14.88 -7.71
C LEU A 246 11.85 -13.77 -8.56
N VAL A 247 12.45 -12.75 -7.93
CA VAL A 247 13.23 -11.71 -8.63
C VAL A 247 14.45 -12.32 -9.30
N ASP A 248 15.23 -13.12 -8.57
CA ASP A 248 16.43 -13.81 -9.09
C ASP A 248 16.07 -14.78 -10.22
N ALA A 249 14.91 -15.43 -10.13
CA ALA A 249 14.37 -16.28 -11.20
C ALA A 249 13.81 -15.49 -12.39
N GLY A 250 13.84 -14.16 -12.37
CA GLY A 250 13.34 -13.30 -13.44
C GLY A 250 11.82 -13.31 -13.64
N LYS A 251 11.05 -13.79 -12.64
CA LYS A 251 9.59 -13.95 -12.74
C LYS A 251 8.82 -12.69 -12.38
N ILE A 252 9.35 -11.89 -11.44
CA ILE A 252 8.72 -10.67 -10.94
C ILE A 252 9.74 -9.52 -10.84
N GLU A 253 9.22 -8.33 -10.64
CA GLU A 253 9.94 -7.15 -10.13
C GLU A 253 9.23 -6.67 -8.87
N VAL A 254 10.00 -6.30 -7.84
CA VAL A 254 9.46 -5.58 -6.68
C VAL A 254 9.71 -4.11 -6.89
N LYS A 255 8.65 -3.30 -6.89
CA LYS A 255 8.68 -1.88 -7.24
C LYS A 255 7.81 -1.07 -6.29
N THR A 256 8.13 0.19 -6.14
CA THR A 256 7.25 1.16 -5.51
C THR A 256 6.04 1.46 -6.40
N ASN A 257 4.98 2.06 -5.85
CA ASN A 257 3.83 2.46 -6.65
C ASN A 257 4.20 3.52 -7.71
N MET A 258 5.12 4.44 -7.38
CA MET A 258 5.59 5.48 -8.30
C MET A 258 6.38 4.87 -9.46
N GLU A 259 7.25 3.90 -9.19
CA GLU A 259 7.97 3.18 -10.26
C GLU A 259 6.99 2.41 -11.16
N ILE A 260 5.97 1.78 -10.58
CA ILE A 260 4.92 1.11 -11.37
C ILE A 260 4.16 2.10 -12.24
N TYR A 261 3.85 3.30 -11.71
CA TYR A 261 3.20 4.38 -12.46
C TYR A 261 4.07 4.85 -13.63
N LYS A 262 5.35 5.16 -13.36
CA LYS A 262 6.30 5.63 -14.38
C LYS A 262 6.59 4.59 -15.47
N ASP A 263 6.65 3.31 -15.13
CA ASP A 263 6.82 2.22 -16.11
C ASP A 263 5.62 2.05 -17.07
N GLY A 264 4.47 2.60 -16.73
CA GLY A 264 3.29 2.60 -17.59
C GLY A 264 3.29 3.74 -18.62
N GLU A 265 4.20 4.72 -18.45
CA GLU A 265 4.37 5.82 -19.40
C GLU A 265 5.15 5.37 -20.64
#